data_cdc5745211e1921326248ff5806c3eac
#
_entry.id   cdc5745211e1921326248ff5806c3eac
#
_cell.length_a   1.000
_cell.length_b   1.000
_cell.length_c   1.000
_cell.angle_alpha   90.00
_cell.angle_beta   90.00
_cell.angle_gamma   90.00
#
_symmetry.space_group_name_H-M   'P 1'
#
loop_
_entity.id
_entity.type
_entity.pdbx_description
1 polymer ?
#
loop_
_entity_poly.entity_id
_entity_poly.type
_entity_poly.pdbx_seq_one_letter_code
_entity_poly.pdbx_strand_id
1 'polypeptide(L)'
;MASHRPPVPDRARTDPVLNAATVVLWRSVDVLQLELGDRRIVIDNVRPEQVSALLQRPRHRQVDRGGPSQADARPRADAQPEADARPEADAQPELAELSRVLATAGFLTSRQPAEAARPPAQFGPDLGALTGRHGDDGPAVLAARRRATVAVHGNSRITTTIASTLASAGVGWVQLVPAGEVSAGEACPGGVAPADEGDRFAVAGVQAMLRTAPSVRSGPIPAGRRADLVVLTDPVPVEPTIHTGLHLDRTAHLAASVDGSRAVIGPLVLPGVTSCLRCADLHRCDRDPAWPRLAIQLANRPRRRAISDVSLCVAAAGLTAGQALAYLDRGEPETLNATLEWQLPDWRLRRRQWVSHHDCDCGAATRLAEGGRMAW
;
A
#
# COMPACT_ATOMS: atom_id res chain seq x y z
N MET A 1 -14.90 47.97 -21.89
CA MET A 1 -13.84 46.95 -21.86
C MET A 1 -14.46 45.64 -21.38
N ALA A 2 -14.78 44.73 -22.30
CA ALA A 2 -15.43 43.45 -21.98
C ALA A 2 -14.38 42.44 -21.54
N SER A 3 -14.55 41.92 -20.33
CA SER A 3 -13.71 40.89 -19.73
C SER A 3 -13.93 39.56 -20.46
N HIS A 4 -12.93 39.12 -21.21
CA HIS A 4 -12.89 37.80 -21.85
C HIS A 4 -12.43 36.79 -20.81
N ARG A 5 -13.36 36.00 -20.26
CA ARG A 5 -13.08 34.84 -19.46
C ARG A 5 -12.64 33.71 -20.41
N PRO A 6 -11.48 33.08 -20.23
CA PRO A 6 -11.10 31.96 -21.07
C PRO A 6 -12.07 30.77 -20.85
N PRO A 7 -12.38 30.00 -21.90
CA PRO A 7 -13.24 28.83 -21.78
C PRO A 7 -12.60 27.80 -20.86
N VAL A 8 -13.41 27.32 -19.91
CA VAL A 8 -13.06 26.15 -19.08
C VAL A 8 -12.85 24.95 -20.03
N PRO A 9 -11.72 24.25 -19.98
CA PRO A 9 -11.51 23.11 -20.85
C PRO A 9 -12.61 22.07 -20.60
N ASP A 10 -13.30 21.71 -21.68
CA ASP A 10 -14.30 20.64 -21.71
C ASP A 10 -13.62 19.37 -21.17
N ARG A 11 -14.04 18.91 -19.97
CA ARG A 11 -13.62 17.61 -19.45
C ARG A 11 -14.18 16.59 -20.43
N ALA A 12 -13.33 16.07 -21.29
CA ALA A 12 -13.65 14.98 -22.19
C ALA A 12 -14.41 13.91 -21.36
N ARG A 13 -15.70 13.73 -21.65
CA ARG A 13 -16.54 12.70 -21.06
C ARG A 13 -15.93 11.36 -21.45
N THR A 14 -15.17 10.78 -20.53
CA THR A 14 -14.67 9.42 -20.69
C THR A 14 -15.82 8.47 -20.34
N ASP A 15 -16.17 7.59 -21.28
CA ASP A 15 -17.19 6.59 -21.04
C ASP A 15 -16.82 5.74 -19.82
N PRO A 16 -17.75 5.52 -18.88
CA PRO A 16 -17.48 4.73 -17.70
C PRO A 16 -17.23 3.27 -18.08
N VAL A 17 -16.27 2.63 -17.43
CA VAL A 17 -15.95 1.21 -17.58
C VAL A 17 -15.99 0.51 -16.23
N LEU A 18 -16.23 -0.81 -16.22
CA LEU A 18 -16.16 -1.59 -15.00
C LEU A 18 -14.74 -1.51 -14.40
N ASN A 19 -14.69 -1.36 -13.08
CA ASN A 19 -13.43 -1.42 -12.35
C ASN A 19 -12.73 -2.76 -12.63
N ALA A 20 -11.45 -2.71 -12.96
CA ALA A 20 -10.67 -3.90 -13.35
C ALA A 20 -10.58 -4.98 -12.26
N ALA A 21 -10.82 -4.62 -11.00
CA ALA A 21 -10.87 -5.56 -9.87
C ALA A 21 -12.26 -6.16 -9.64
N THR A 22 -13.26 -5.78 -10.46
CA THR A 22 -14.62 -6.35 -10.35
C THR A 22 -14.63 -7.78 -10.85
N VAL A 23 -15.11 -8.70 -10.01
CA VAL A 23 -15.42 -10.08 -10.40
C VAL A 23 -16.84 -10.10 -10.97
N VAL A 24 -16.96 -10.63 -12.18
CA VAL A 24 -18.23 -10.72 -12.92
C VAL A 24 -18.69 -12.17 -12.92
N LEU A 25 -19.85 -12.43 -12.33
CA LEU A 25 -20.43 -13.77 -12.18
C LEU A 25 -21.85 -13.78 -12.71
N TRP A 26 -22.24 -14.85 -13.40
CA TRP A 26 -23.62 -15.09 -13.86
C TRP A 26 -24.29 -16.12 -12.98
N ARG A 27 -25.40 -15.75 -12.35
CA ARG A 27 -26.23 -16.65 -11.54
C ARG A 27 -27.22 -17.44 -12.40
N SER A 28 -27.65 -16.79 -13.49
CA SER A 28 -28.49 -17.37 -14.56
C SER A 28 -28.14 -16.64 -15.87
N VAL A 29 -28.88 -16.90 -16.92
CA VAL A 29 -28.68 -16.31 -18.27
C VAL A 29 -28.86 -14.77 -18.27
N ASP A 30 -29.59 -14.25 -17.30
CA ASP A 30 -30.02 -12.84 -17.19
C ASP A 30 -29.80 -12.25 -15.80
N VAL A 31 -29.20 -12.98 -14.86
CA VAL A 31 -28.92 -12.48 -13.51
C VAL A 31 -27.42 -12.37 -13.29
N LEU A 32 -26.98 -11.12 -13.18
CA LEU A 32 -25.59 -10.73 -12.99
C LEU A 32 -25.27 -10.52 -11.51
N GLN A 33 -24.17 -11.10 -11.04
CA GLN A 33 -23.57 -10.77 -9.76
C GLN A 33 -22.20 -10.12 -9.98
N LEU A 34 -21.98 -8.97 -9.37
CA LEU A 34 -20.70 -8.28 -9.37
C LEU A 34 -20.16 -8.20 -7.94
N GLU A 35 -18.86 -8.43 -7.81
CA GLU A 35 -18.14 -8.35 -6.53
C GLU A 35 -16.91 -7.46 -6.68
N LEU A 36 -16.69 -6.56 -5.71
CA LEU A 36 -15.54 -5.64 -5.66
C LEU A 36 -15.14 -5.42 -4.19
N GLY A 37 -14.10 -6.12 -3.75
CA GLY A 37 -13.73 -6.16 -2.33
C GLY A 37 -14.83 -6.81 -1.48
N ASP A 38 -15.37 -6.07 -0.52
CA ASP A 38 -16.47 -6.47 0.34
C ASP A 38 -17.87 -6.13 -0.23
N ARG A 39 -17.90 -5.39 -1.34
CA ARG A 39 -19.15 -4.98 -2.02
C ARG A 39 -19.63 -6.07 -2.96
N ARG A 40 -20.94 -6.33 -2.89
CA ARG A 40 -21.63 -7.26 -3.79
C ARG A 40 -22.93 -6.62 -4.27
N ILE A 41 -23.23 -6.75 -5.54
CA ILE A 41 -24.53 -6.40 -6.14
C ILE A 41 -25.02 -7.54 -7.00
N VAL A 42 -26.34 -7.76 -7.01
CA VAL A 42 -27.02 -8.69 -7.92
C VAL A 42 -28.02 -7.89 -8.72
N ILE A 43 -28.03 -8.06 -10.02
CA ILE A 43 -28.87 -7.31 -10.97
C ILE A 43 -29.57 -8.31 -11.86
N ASP A 44 -30.89 -8.22 -11.92
CA ASP A 44 -31.71 -9.04 -12.77
C ASP A 44 -31.94 -8.39 -14.14
N ASN A 45 -32.32 -9.16 -15.15
CA ASN A 45 -32.61 -8.72 -16.52
C ASN A 45 -31.43 -8.03 -17.22
N VAL A 46 -30.20 -8.56 -17.00
CA VAL A 46 -28.98 -8.05 -17.64
C VAL A 46 -28.59 -8.96 -18.79
N ARG A 47 -28.33 -8.38 -19.96
CA ARG A 47 -27.83 -9.12 -21.11
C ARG A 47 -26.29 -9.15 -21.14
N PRO A 48 -25.66 -10.25 -21.57
CA PRO A 48 -24.21 -10.37 -21.66
C PRO A 48 -23.53 -9.26 -22.50
N GLU A 49 -24.22 -8.79 -23.55
CA GLU A 49 -23.74 -7.72 -24.44
C GLU A 49 -23.60 -6.39 -23.70
N GLN A 50 -24.51 -6.09 -22.77
CA GLN A 50 -24.46 -4.85 -21.94
C GLN A 50 -23.22 -4.88 -21.03
N VAL A 51 -22.93 -6.01 -20.42
CA VAL A 51 -21.74 -6.19 -19.58
C VAL A 51 -20.47 -6.13 -20.44
N SER A 52 -20.50 -6.75 -21.63
CA SER A 52 -19.37 -6.72 -22.56
C SER A 52 -19.04 -5.29 -23.02
N ALA A 53 -20.05 -4.45 -23.21
CA ALA A 53 -19.85 -3.03 -23.54
C ALA A 53 -19.13 -2.27 -22.41
N LEU A 54 -19.41 -2.59 -21.13
CA LEU A 54 -18.76 -2.00 -19.96
C LEU A 54 -17.38 -2.61 -19.68
N LEU A 55 -17.09 -3.83 -20.18
CA LEU A 55 -15.84 -4.51 -20.05
C LEU A 55 -14.83 -4.16 -21.15
N GLN A 56 -15.20 -3.41 -22.18
CA GLN A 56 -14.35 -3.16 -23.35
C GLN A 56 -13.01 -2.53 -22.93
N ARG A 57 -12.04 -3.42 -22.70
CA ARG A 57 -10.62 -3.10 -22.73
C ARG A 57 -10.25 -2.84 -24.21
N PRO A 58 -9.44 -1.85 -24.55
CA PRO A 58 -8.83 -1.79 -25.86
C PRO A 58 -8.12 -3.13 -26.09
N ARG A 59 -8.52 -3.86 -27.12
CA ARG A 59 -7.86 -5.12 -27.49
C ARG A 59 -6.38 -4.78 -27.73
N HIS A 60 -5.49 -5.29 -26.89
CA HIS A 60 -4.08 -5.35 -27.22
C HIS A 60 -3.99 -6.09 -28.54
N ARG A 61 -3.46 -5.43 -29.58
CA ARG A 61 -2.98 -6.07 -30.80
C ARG A 61 -2.01 -7.14 -30.34
N GLN A 62 -2.46 -8.40 -30.39
CA GLN A 62 -1.59 -9.54 -30.24
C GLN A 62 -0.54 -9.41 -31.35
N VAL A 63 0.70 -9.12 -30.97
CA VAL A 63 1.83 -9.14 -31.90
C VAL A 63 1.98 -10.61 -32.25
N ASP A 64 1.48 -10.98 -33.43
CA ASP A 64 1.74 -12.27 -34.07
C ASP A 64 3.25 -12.45 -34.16
N ARG A 65 3.81 -13.26 -33.30
CA ARG A 65 5.13 -13.82 -33.49
C ARG A 65 5.03 -14.78 -34.64
N GLY A 66 5.52 -14.36 -35.80
CA GLY A 66 5.49 -15.09 -37.05
C GLY A 66 5.87 -16.54 -36.90
N GLY A 67 4.97 -17.41 -37.30
CA GLY A 67 5.20 -18.76 -37.70
C GLY A 67 5.30 -18.79 -39.24
N PRO A 68 6.02 -19.77 -39.87
CA PRO A 68 6.44 -19.72 -41.25
C PRO A 68 5.28 -19.84 -42.23
N SER A 69 5.44 -19.04 -43.29
CA SER A 69 4.72 -19.04 -44.55
C SER A 69 4.41 -20.45 -45.10
N GLN A 70 3.16 -20.73 -45.41
CA GLN A 70 2.85 -21.62 -46.52
C GLN A 70 1.97 -20.87 -47.51
N ALA A 71 2.52 -20.76 -48.70
CA ALA A 71 1.88 -20.22 -49.88
C ALA A 71 0.85 -21.21 -50.46
N ASP A 72 -0.06 -20.65 -51.29
CA ASP A 72 -0.96 -21.25 -52.23
C ASP A 72 -2.32 -21.74 -51.74
N ALA A 73 -3.32 -20.81 -51.88
CA ALA A 73 -4.65 -21.14 -52.41
C ALA A 73 -5.32 -19.86 -52.95
N ARG A 74 -5.63 -19.87 -54.23
CA ARG A 74 -6.32 -18.83 -55.00
C ARG A 74 -7.77 -18.61 -54.59
N PRO A 75 -8.32 -17.41 -54.83
CA PRO A 75 -9.63 -17.01 -54.34
C PRO A 75 -10.78 -17.55 -55.22
N ARG A 76 -11.88 -17.94 -54.59
CA ARG A 76 -13.19 -17.97 -55.24
C ARG A 76 -13.98 -16.76 -54.79
N ALA A 77 -14.44 -16.04 -55.82
CA ALA A 77 -15.33 -14.91 -55.73
C ALA A 77 -16.75 -15.37 -55.36
N ASP A 78 -17.56 -14.41 -54.95
CA ASP A 78 -19.00 -14.36 -54.79
C ASP A 78 -19.56 -14.81 -53.44
N ALA A 79 -19.61 -13.85 -52.53
CA ALA A 79 -20.73 -13.63 -51.61
C ALA A 79 -20.78 -12.12 -51.30
N GLN A 80 -21.84 -11.48 -51.75
CA GLN A 80 -22.17 -10.09 -51.42
C GLN A 80 -22.36 -9.93 -49.93
N PRO A 81 -21.87 -8.81 -49.32
CA PRO A 81 -22.21 -8.49 -47.96
C PRO A 81 -23.64 -7.96 -47.92
N GLU A 82 -24.54 -8.67 -47.24
CA GLU A 82 -25.78 -8.05 -46.78
C GLU A 82 -25.48 -6.91 -45.85
N ALA A 83 -25.90 -5.77 -46.28
CA ALA A 83 -25.82 -4.52 -45.51
C ALA A 83 -26.91 -4.53 -44.43
N ASP A 84 -26.59 -3.73 -43.38
CA ASP A 84 -27.50 -3.18 -42.40
C ASP A 84 -28.12 -4.09 -41.34
N ALA A 85 -27.32 -4.38 -40.31
CA ALA A 85 -27.81 -4.36 -38.94
C ALA A 85 -27.34 -3.09 -38.23
N ARG A 86 -28.08 -2.01 -38.34
CA ARG A 86 -27.95 -0.87 -37.40
C ARG A 86 -28.21 -1.41 -35.99
N PRO A 87 -27.35 -1.15 -34.98
CA PRO A 87 -27.69 -1.49 -33.61
C PRO A 87 -28.95 -0.71 -33.23
N GLU A 88 -29.97 -1.45 -32.82
CA GLU A 88 -31.29 -0.96 -32.47
C GLU A 88 -31.17 0.15 -31.39
N ALA A 89 -31.83 1.25 -31.62
CA ALA A 89 -31.90 2.43 -30.77
C ALA A 89 -32.51 2.16 -29.38
N ASP A 90 -33.11 0.98 -29.17
CA ASP A 90 -33.76 0.55 -27.93
C ASP A 90 -32.79 -0.01 -26.87
N ALA A 91 -31.55 -0.36 -27.20
CA ALA A 91 -30.58 -0.87 -26.24
C ALA A 91 -29.87 0.23 -25.41
N GLN A 92 -29.94 1.49 -25.80
CA GLN A 92 -29.29 2.61 -25.15
C GLN A 92 -29.85 2.98 -23.77
N PRO A 93 -31.18 3.04 -23.55
CA PRO A 93 -31.75 3.40 -22.25
C PRO A 93 -31.46 2.34 -21.17
N GLU A 94 -31.48 1.05 -21.52
CA GLU A 94 -31.17 -0.05 -20.58
C GLU A 94 -29.68 -0.05 -20.15
N LEU A 95 -28.76 0.23 -21.08
CA LEU A 95 -27.34 0.36 -20.77
C LEU A 95 -27.05 1.59 -19.88
N ALA A 96 -27.76 2.70 -20.12
CA ALA A 96 -27.65 3.89 -19.29
C ALA A 96 -28.15 3.65 -17.87
N GLU A 97 -29.25 2.91 -17.71
CA GLU A 97 -29.78 2.53 -16.39
C GLU A 97 -28.81 1.59 -15.65
N LEU A 98 -28.30 0.56 -16.31
CA LEU A 98 -27.30 -0.33 -15.76
C LEU A 98 -26.04 0.46 -15.34
N SER A 99 -25.57 1.35 -16.20
CA SER A 99 -24.41 2.20 -15.89
C SER A 99 -24.66 3.08 -14.66
N ARG A 100 -25.86 3.63 -14.51
CA ARG A 100 -26.26 4.46 -13.38
C ARG A 100 -26.26 3.65 -12.07
N VAL A 101 -26.85 2.45 -12.10
CA VAL A 101 -26.86 1.54 -10.94
C VAL A 101 -25.44 1.17 -10.54
N LEU A 102 -24.59 0.79 -11.48
CA LEU A 102 -23.21 0.40 -11.24
C LEU A 102 -22.34 1.57 -10.77
N ALA A 103 -22.57 2.77 -11.29
CA ALA A 103 -21.88 3.99 -10.83
C ALA A 103 -22.24 4.30 -9.37
N THR A 104 -23.55 4.27 -9.04
CA THR A 104 -24.04 4.51 -7.68
C THR A 104 -23.47 3.48 -6.68
N ALA A 105 -23.35 2.23 -7.10
CA ALA A 105 -22.77 1.14 -6.30
C ALA A 105 -21.22 1.16 -6.28
N GLY A 106 -20.56 2.06 -7.03
CA GLY A 106 -19.11 2.20 -7.07
C GLY A 106 -18.38 1.11 -7.83
N PHE A 107 -19.04 0.47 -8.81
CA PHE A 107 -18.43 -0.55 -9.67
C PHE A 107 -17.86 0.02 -10.97
N LEU A 108 -18.16 1.27 -11.30
CA LEU A 108 -17.62 1.94 -12.48
C LEU A 108 -16.47 2.87 -12.11
N THR A 109 -15.57 3.02 -13.05
CA THR A 109 -14.46 3.98 -13.01
C THR A 109 -14.40 4.72 -14.33
N SER A 110 -13.90 5.93 -14.34
CA SER A 110 -13.67 6.67 -15.59
C SER A 110 -12.60 5.94 -16.41
N ARG A 111 -12.75 5.96 -17.73
CA ARG A 111 -11.79 5.35 -18.65
C ARG A 111 -10.39 5.89 -18.35
N GLN A 112 -9.43 4.98 -18.13
CA GLN A 112 -8.07 5.34 -17.74
C GLN A 112 -7.45 6.37 -18.67
N PRO A 113 -6.65 7.33 -18.14
CA PRO A 113 -5.92 8.30 -18.94
C PRO A 113 -5.00 7.62 -19.95
N ALA A 114 -4.71 8.36 -21.02
CA ALA A 114 -3.92 7.96 -22.16
C ALA A 114 -2.64 7.16 -21.80
N GLU A 115 -2.25 6.28 -22.67
CA GLU A 115 -1.13 5.32 -22.58
C GLU A 115 0.18 5.89 -22.01
N ALA A 116 0.43 7.18 -22.17
CA ALA A 116 1.61 7.91 -21.67
C ALA A 116 1.71 8.00 -20.12
N ALA A 117 0.62 7.77 -19.40
CA ALA A 117 0.58 7.86 -17.92
C ALA A 117 0.46 6.48 -17.24
N ARG A 118 0.55 5.39 -17.99
CA ARG A 118 0.37 4.05 -17.45
C ARG A 118 1.58 3.67 -16.59
N PRO A 119 1.38 3.26 -15.32
CA PRO A 119 2.49 2.80 -14.50
C PRO A 119 3.09 1.51 -15.09
N PRO A 120 4.35 1.18 -14.77
CA PRO A 120 4.97 -0.09 -15.17
C PRO A 120 4.06 -1.28 -14.86
N ALA A 121 4.08 -2.30 -15.71
CA ALA A 121 3.17 -3.45 -15.64
C ALA A 121 3.19 -4.17 -14.28
N GLN A 122 4.33 -4.14 -13.58
CA GLN A 122 4.48 -4.72 -12.24
C GLN A 122 3.53 -4.13 -11.20
N PHE A 123 3.08 -2.88 -11.37
CA PHE A 123 2.12 -2.24 -10.46
C PHE A 123 0.66 -2.44 -10.89
N GLY A 124 0.41 -3.24 -11.93
CA GLY A 124 -0.95 -3.50 -12.41
C GLY A 124 -1.88 -4.06 -11.33
N PRO A 125 -1.49 -5.10 -10.57
CA PRO A 125 -2.28 -5.64 -9.48
C PRO A 125 -2.56 -4.63 -8.37
N ASP A 126 -1.53 -3.87 -7.96
CA ASP A 126 -1.68 -2.82 -6.93
C ASP A 126 -2.59 -1.70 -7.40
N LEU A 127 -2.45 -1.26 -8.65
CA LEU A 127 -3.35 -0.26 -9.23
C LEU A 127 -4.79 -0.76 -9.25
N GLY A 128 -5.03 -2.03 -9.61
CA GLY A 128 -6.36 -2.63 -9.56
C GLY A 128 -6.94 -2.61 -8.13
N ALA A 129 -6.15 -3.00 -7.14
CA ALA A 129 -6.55 -2.97 -5.74
C ALA A 129 -6.79 -1.55 -5.21
N LEU A 130 -5.96 -0.58 -5.60
CA LEU A 130 -6.13 0.84 -5.25
C LEU A 130 -7.40 1.41 -5.89
N THR A 131 -7.64 1.11 -7.18
CA THR A 131 -8.87 1.54 -7.85
C THR A 131 -10.11 0.89 -7.22
N GLY A 132 -10.00 -0.35 -6.75
CA GLY A 132 -11.06 -1.02 -5.99
C GLY A 132 -11.41 -0.30 -4.68
N ARG A 133 -10.42 0.28 -3.99
CA ARG A 133 -10.60 0.99 -2.70
C ARG A 133 -10.92 2.47 -2.85
N HIS A 134 -10.31 3.14 -3.83
CA HIS A 134 -10.34 4.60 -3.98
C HIS A 134 -11.06 5.06 -5.26
N GLY A 135 -11.67 4.15 -6.02
CA GLY A 135 -12.32 4.50 -7.28
C GLY A 135 -11.34 5.15 -8.26
N ASP A 136 -11.76 6.25 -8.87
CA ASP A 136 -10.98 7.01 -9.85
C ASP A 136 -9.69 7.63 -9.30
N ASP A 137 -9.57 7.74 -7.98
CA ASP A 137 -8.36 8.27 -7.32
C ASP A 137 -7.23 7.23 -7.22
N GLY A 138 -7.50 5.94 -7.48
CA GLY A 138 -6.50 4.88 -7.41
C GLY A 138 -5.18 5.19 -8.13
N PRO A 139 -5.18 5.67 -9.38
CA PRO A 139 -3.97 6.08 -10.09
C PRO A 139 -3.23 7.24 -9.41
N ALA A 140 -3.95 8.21 -8.83
CA ALA A 140 -3.37 9.34 -8.11
C ALA A 140 -2.69 8.89 -6.81
N VAL A 141 -3.30 7.95 -6.09
CA VAL A 141 -2.73 7.31 -4.89
C VAL A 141 -1.43 6.58 -5.24
N LEU A 142 -1.41 5.76 -6.29
CA LEU A 142 -0.18 5.10 -6.73
C LEU A 142 0.89 6.11 -7.13
N ALA A 143 0.52 7.17 -7.83
CA ALA A 143 1.44 8.24 -8.18
C ALA A 143 1.98 8.98 -6.94
N ALA A 144 1.19 9.13 -5.89
CA ALA A 144 1.64 9.67 -4.60
C ALA A 144 2.67 8.74 -3.93
N ARG A 145 2.41 7.42 -3.86
CA ARG A 145 3.39 6.42 -3.36
C ARG A 145 4.72 6.51 -4.11
N ARG A 146 4.69 6.67 -5.44
CA ARG A 146 5.90 6.78 -6.27
C ARG A 146 6.71 8.05 -6.02
N ARG A 147 6.13 9.07 -5.41
CA ARG A 147 6.84 10.27 -4.95
C ARG A 147 7.32 10.15 -3.51
N ALA A 148 6.71 9.27 -2.74
CA ALA A 148 7.01 9.13 -1.32
C ALA A 148 8.41 8.59 -1.07
N THR A 149 8.96 9.01 0.07
CA THR A 149 10.27 8.62 0.59
C THR A 149 10.10 8.00 1.96
N VAL A 150 10.51 6.75 2.11
CA VAL A 150 10.46 6.03 3.38
C VAL A 150 11.88 5.62 3.79
N ALA A 151 12.23 5.86 5.06
CA ALA A 151 13.45 5.33 5.64
C ALA A 151 13.10 4.15 6.57
N VAL A 152 13.81 3.04 6.45
CA VAL A 152 13.64 1.85 7.30
C VAL A 152 14.91 1.67 8.11
N HIS A 153 14.80 1.86 9.42
CA HIS A 153 15.90 1.79 10.39
C HIS A 153 15.89 0.47 11.14
N GLY A 154 17.05 -0.08 11.35
CA GLY A 154 17.28 -1.26 12.19
C GLY A 154 17.82 -2.46 11.42
N ASN A 155 18.14 -3.51 12.17
CA ASN A 155 18.77 -4.74 11.67
C ASN A 155 17.97 -5.99 12.06
N SER A 156 16.67 -5.85 12.32
CA SER A 156 15.85 -7.00 12.64
C SER A 156 15.54 -7.84 11.40
N ARG A 157 15.13 -9.08 11.64
CA ARG A 157 14.75 -10.03 10.58
C ARG A 157 13.65 -9.50 9.64
N ILE A 158 12.84 -8.54 10.11
CA ILE A 158 11.74 -7.95 9.32
C ILE A 158 12.16 -6.73 8.49
N THR A 159 13.33 -6.13 8.75
CA THR A 159 13.75 -4.83 8.19
C THR A 159 13.74 -4.83 6.67
N THR A 160 14.46 -5.77 6.06
CA THR A 160 14.60 -5.82 4.60
C THR A 160 13.32 -6.31 3.91
N THR A 161 12.56 -7.19 4.55
CA THR A 161 11.25 -7.64 4.05
C THR A 161 10.24 -6.48 4.01
N ILE A 162 10.21 -5.60 5.03
CA ILE A 162 9.39 -4.38 5.02
C ILE A 162 9.80 -3.47 3.86
N ALA A 163 11.11 -3.21 3.72
CA ALA A 163 11.63 -2.35 2.66
C ALA A 163 11.28 -2.88 1.26
N SER A 164 11.45 -4.17 1.01
CA SER A 164 11.11 -4.84 -0.25
C SER A 164 9.60 -4.75 -0.53
N THR A 165 8.77 -4.95 0.49
CA THR A 165 7.31 -4.86 0.37
C THR A 165 6.87 -3.44 0.01
N LEU A 166 7.40 -2.42 0.68
CA LEU A 166 7.10 -1.01 0.39
C LEU A 166 7.53 -0.63 -1.03
N ALA A 167 8.73 -1.04 -1.44
CA ALA A 167 9.24 -0.78 -2.78
C ALA A 167 8.38 -1.48 -3.86
N SER A 168 8.00 -2.74 -3.63
CA SER A 168 7.13 -3.51 -4.54
C SER A 168 5.72 -2.91 -4.63
N ALA A 169 5.22 -2.32 -3.55
CA ALA A 169 3.93 -1.62 -3.52
C ALA A 169 3.97 -0.20 -4.13
N GLY A 170 5.11 0.22 -4.68
CA GLY A 170 5.25 1.44 -5.46
C GLY A 170 5.82 2.64 -4.71
N VAL A 171 6.36 2.49 -3.49
CA VAL A 171 7.10 3.58 -2.84
C VAL A 171 8.33 3.92 -3.67
N GLY A 172 8.48 5.20 -4.05
CA GLY A 172 9.49 5.60 -5.04
C GLY A 172 10.89 5.72 -4.50
N TRP A 173 11.07 5.93 -3.21
CA TRP A 173 12.37 5.96 -2.54
C TRP A 173 12.28 5.23 -1.20
N VAL A 174 13.06 4.16 -1.07
CA VAL A 174 13.18 3.40 0.18
C VAL A 174 14.64 3.37 0.60
N GLN A 175 14.97 4.12 1.66
CA GLN A 175 16.29 4.11 2.27
C GLN A 175 16.34 3.05 3.36
N LEU A 176 17.31 2.14 3.28
CA LEU A 176 17.69 1.29 4.39
C LEU A 176 18.77 1.98 5.24
N VAL A 177 18.58 1.98 6.54
CA VAL A 177 19.55 2.52 7.53
C VAL A 177 19.90 1.42 8.53
N PRO A 178 20.55 0.35 8.09
CA PRO A 178 21.03 -0.71 8.94
C PRO A 178 22.48 -0.45 9.35
N ALA A 179 22.98 -1.25 10.30
CA ALA A 179 24.39 -1.28 10.67
C ALA A 179 24.93 -2.71 10.63
N GLY A 180 26.23 -2.89 10.38
CA GLY A 180 26.93 -4.16 10.45
C GLY A 180 26.71 -5.09 9.25
N GLU A 181 26.88 -6.38 9.50
CA GLU A 181 26.85 -7.45 8.51
C GLU A 181 25.64 -8.36 8.74
N VAL A 182 25.23 -9.05 7.68
CA VAL A 182 24.15 -10.04 7.73
C VAL A 182 24.62 -11.27 8.49
N SER A 183 23.82 -11.73 9.45
CA SER A 183 24.00 -13.04 10.05
C SER A 183 22.98 -14.05 9.48
N ALA A 184 23.33 -15.34 9.48
CA ALA A 184 22.44 -16.40 8.96
C ALA A 184 21.03 -16.37 9.56
N GLY A 185 20.91 -15.96 10.83
CA GLY A 185 19.62 -15.88 11.54
C GLY A 185 18.71 -14.74 11.09
N GLU A 186 19.20 -13.80 10.29
CA GLU A 186 18.44 -12.63 9.80
C GLU A 186 17.76 -12.87 8.47
N ALA A 187 18.03 -14.01 7.83
CA ALA A 187 17.38 -14.39 6.58
C ALA A 187 15.84 -14.47 6.75
N CYS A 188 15.12 -13.82 5.82
CA CYS A 188 13.68 -13.80 5.83
C CYS A 188 13.15 -13.71 4.38
N PRO A 189 12.06 -14.41 4.03
CA PRO A 189 11.45 -14.30 2.72
C PRO A 189 11.15 -12.84 2.33
N GLY A 190 11.52 -12.46 1.12
CA GLY A 190 11.40 -11.07 0.63
C GLY A 190 12.49 -10.10 1.14
N GLY A 191 13.39 -10.56 2.00
CA GLY A 191 14.52 -9.81 2.53
C GLY A 191 15.87 -10.42 2.16
N VAL A 192 16.86 -10.29 3.07
CA VAL A 192 18.17 -10.93 2.93
C VAL A 192 18.02 -12.45 2.97
N ALA A 193 18.89 -13.14 2.23
CA ALA A 193 18.92 -14.60 2.10
C ALA A 193 20.07 -15.20 2.92
N PRO A 194 20.06 -16.51 3.20
CA PRO A 194 21.19 -17.17 3.86
C PRO A 194 22.53 -17.02 3.12
N ALA A 195 22.48 -16.88 1.79
CA ALA A 195 23.67 -16.66 0.96
C ALA A 195 24.31 -15.28 1.15
N ASP A 196 23.60 -14.34 1.76
CA ASP A 196 24.11 -12.99 2.04
C ASP A 196 24.86 -12.92 3.40
N GLU A 197 25.07 -14.05 4.09
CA GLU A 197 25.79 -14.09 5.38
C GLU A 197 27.20 -13.54 5.24
N GLY A 198 27.56 -12.58 6.10
CA GLY A 198 28.84 -11.88 6.09
C GLY A 198 28.88 -10.64 5.20
N ASP A 199 27.90 -10.45 4.32
CA ASP A 199 27.79 -9.23 3.55
C ASP A 199 27.37 -8.04 4.41
N ARG A 200 27.73 -6.82 3.97
CA ARG A 200 27.22 -5.60 4.61
C ARG A 200 25.71 -5.54 4.48
N PHE A 201 25.02 -5.45 5.62
CA PHE A 201 23.55 -5.50 5.65
C PHE A 201 22.89 -4.46 4.73
N ALA A 202 23.49 -3.24 4.62
CA ALA A 202 23.01 -2.21 3.71
C ALA A 202 23.07 -2.65 2.23
N VAL A 203 24.10 -3.39 1.84
CA VAL A 203 24.29 -3.84 0.45
C VAL A 203 23.32 -4.98 0.15
N ALA A 204 23.34 -6.02 0.96
CA ALA A 204 22.47 -7.19 0.80
C ALA A 204 20.98 -6.81 0.83
N GLY A 205 20.59 -5.92 1.75
CA GLY A 205 19.22 -5.42 1.86
C GLY A 205 18.77 -4.64 0.64
N VAL A 206 19.62 -3.77 0.07
CA VAL A 206 19.32 -3.06 -1.18
C VAL A 206 19.19 -4.04 -2.34
N GLN A 207 20.07 -5.04 -2.43
CA GLN A 207 19.97 -6.06 -3.48
C GLN A 207 18.68 -6.88 -3.34
N ALA A 208 18.30 -7.25 -2.11
CA ALA A 208 17.04 -7.94 -1.85
C ALA A 208 15.83 -7.13 -2.35
N MET A 209 15.81 -5.84 -2.06
CA MET A 209 14.76 -4.92 -2.50
C MET A 209 14.73 -4.76 -4.03
N LEU A 210 15.89 -4.59 -4.68
CA LEU A 210 15.99 -4.43 -6.13
C LEU A 210 15.60 -5.68 -6.92
N ARG A 211 15.66 -6.89 -6.32
CA ARG A 211 15.16 -8.12 -6.96
C ARG A 211 13.65 -8.06 -7.23
N THR A 212 12.88 -7.41 -6.37
CA THR A 212 11.41 -7.31 -6.50
C THR A 212 10.94 -5.97 -7.03
N ALA A 213 11.73 -4.90 -6.85
CA ALA A 213 11.39 -3.54 -7.25
C ALA A 213 12.60 -2.84 -7.90
N PRO A 214 13.00 -3.22 -9.13
CA PRO A 214 14.22 -2.71 -9.75
C PRO A 214 14.21 -1.21 -10.06
N SER A 215 13.04 -0.58 -10.08
CA SER A 215 12.87 0.86 -10.33
C SER A 215 12.85 1.73 -9.07
N VAL A 216 12.93 1.14 -7.87
CA VAL A 216 12.95 1.89 -6.62
C VAL A 216 14.28 2.64 -6.48
N ARG A 217 14.21 3.87 -6.00
CA ARG A 217 15.41 4.59 -5.57
C ARG A 217 15.79 4.13 -4.17
N SER A 218 17.08 3.87 -3.97
CA SER A 218 17.66 3.47 -2.70
C SER A 218 18.89 4.32 -2.41
N GLY A 219 19.37 4.25 -1.18
CA GLY A 219 20.52 5.04 -0.74
C GLY A 219 20.13 6.25 0.09
N PRO A 220 21.11 7.07 0.51
CA PRO A 220 20.89 8.19 1.41
C PRO A 220 19.92 9.21 0.83
N ILE A 221 19.00 9.68 1.67
CA ILE A 221 18.10 10.78 1.33
C ILE A 221 18.95 12.05 1.21
N PRO A 222 18.88 12.80 0.09
CA PRO A 222 19.67 14.01 -0.10
C PRO A 222 19.40 15.05 0.98
N ALA A 223 20.43 15.86 1.28
CA ALA A 223 20.31 16.98 2.18
C ALA A 223 19.17 17.92 1.75
N GLY A 224 18.34 18.35 2.69
CA GLY A 224 17.17 19.18 2.44
C GLY A 224 15.88 18.42 2.07
N ARG A 225 15.96 17.12 1.77
CA ARG A 225 14.80 16.25 1.64
C ARG A 225 14.57 15.47 2.94
N ARG A 226 13.33 15.32 3.34
CA ARG A 226 12.95 14.51 4.52
C ARG A 226 12.25 13.23 4.07
N ALA A 227 12.31 12.20 4.92
CA ALA A 227 11.43 11.05 4.78
C ALA A 227 9.99 11.46 5.10
N ASP A 228 9.05 10.98 4.30
CA ASP A 228 7.62 11.12 4.59
C ASP A 228 7.22 10.20 5.75
N LEU A 229 7.93 9.09 5.93
CA LEU A 229 7.76 8.15 7.02
C LEU A 229 9.09 7.46 7.36
N VAL A 230 9.33 7.27 8.66
CA VAL A 230 10.43 6.42 9.16
C VAL A 230 9.82 5.17 9.80
N VAL A 231 10.29 3.99 9.41
CA VAL A 231 9.93 2.70 10.05
C VAL A 231 11.08 2.27 10.92
N LEU A 232 10.81 2.04 12.20
CA LEU A 232 11.77 1.61 13.21
C LEU A 232 11.56 0.12 13.51
N THR A 233 12.53 -0.72 13.21
CA THR A 233 12.38 -2.19 13.30
C THR A 233 13.20 -2.82 14.43
N ASP A 234 13.93 -2.02 15.18
CA ASP A 234 14.65 -2.49 16.35
C ASP A 234 13.69 -2.75 17.53
N PRO A 235 14.08 -3.63 18.47
CA PRO A 235 13.22 -3.94 19.61
C PRO A 235 12.93 -2.71 20.46
N VAL A 236 11.76 -2.71 21.08
CA VAL A 236 11.36 -1.69 22.07
C VAL A 236 12.11 -1.97 23.39
N PRO A 237 12.62 -0.94 24.09
CA PRO A 237 12.47 0.50 23.81
C PRO A 237 13.34 1.00 22.66
N VAL A 238 12.79 1.92 21.86
CA VAL A 238 13.55 2.60 20.84
C VAL A 238 14.55 3.55 21.50
N GLU A 239 15.73 3.67 20.93
CA GLU A 239 16.78 4.54 21.45
C GLU A 239 16.26 5.99 21.57
N PRO A 240 16.40 6.62 22.77
CA PRO A 240 15.84 7.95 23.03
C PRO A 240 16.32 9.04 22.06
N THR A 241 17.56 8.96 21.59
CA THR A 241 18.14 9.93 20.63
C THR A 241 17.43 9.87 19.27
N ILE A 242 17.11 8.67 18.79
CA ILE A 242 16.38 8.48 17.53
C ILE A 242 14.96 9.03 17.67
N HIS A 243 14.25 8.65 18.74
CA HIS A 243 12.90 9.14 18.99
C HIS A 243 12.84 10.66 19.12
N THR A 244 13.76 11.26 19.90
CA THR A 244 13.82 12.72 20.10
C THR A 244 14.13 13.44 18.79
N GLY A 245 15.07 12.92 17.99
CA GLY A 245 15.39 13.50 16.68
C GLY A 245 14.18 13.51 15.75
N LEU A 246 13.47 12.38 15.62
CA LEU A 246 12.26 12.29 14.79
C LEU A 246 11.14 13.22 15.28
N HIS A 247 11.04 13.40 16.60
CA HIS A 247 10.05 14.30 17.19
C HIS A 247 10.37 15.77 16.89
N LEU A 248 11.61 16.19 17.07
CA LEU A 248 12.07 17.55 16.77
C LEU A 248 11.93 17.88 15.27
N ASP A 249 12.26 16.93 14.42
CA ASP A 249 12.12 17.06 12.96
C ASP A 249 10.67 16.96 12.48
N ARG A 250 9.71 16.69 13.38
CA ARG A 250 8.31 16.42 13.05
C ARG A 250 8.12 15.33 11.99
N THR A 251 8.99 14.33 12.02
CA THR A 251 8.94 13.22 11.06
C THR A 251 8.02 12.11 11.58
N ALA A 252 7.00 11.77 10.78
CA ALA A 252 6.12 10.65 11.07
C ALA A 252 6.94 9.35 11.16
N HIS A 253 6.61 8.50 12.15
CA HIS A 253 7.34 7.24 12.31
C HIS A 253 6.46 6.11 12.85
N LEU A 254 6.78 4.90 12.41
CA LEU A 254 6.07 3.66 12.75
C LEU A 254 7.06 2.69 13.40
N ALA A 255 6.81 2.27 14.63
CA ALA A 255 7.61 1.22 15.26
C ALA A 255 7.08 -0.17 14.90
N ALA A 256 7.97 -1.15 14.75
CA ALA A 256 7.62 -2.55 14.57
C ALA A 256 8.71 -3.44 15.15
N SER A 257 8.32 -4.50 15.83
CA SER A 257 9.28 -5.46 16.39
C SER A 257 8.72 -6.88 16.40
N VAL A 258 9.61 -7.85 16.28
CA VAL A 258 9.32 -9.27 16.50
C VAL A 258 10.36 -9.81 17.46
N ASP A 259 9.90 -10.41 18.55
CA ASP A 259 10.79 -11.04 19.56
C ASP A 259 10.14 -12.35 20.05
N GLY A 260 10.86 -13.45 19.91
CA GLY A 260 10.35 -14.77 20.23
C GLY A 260 9.10 -15.11 19.41
N SER A 261 8.00 -15.29 20.13
CA SER A 261 6.67 -15.61 19.59
C SER A 261 5.72 -14.40 19.57
N ARG A 262 6.23 -13.18 19.75
CA ARG A 262 5.43 -11.97 19.79
C ARG A 262 5.85 -10.98 18.70
N ALA A 263 4.87 -10.41 18.02
CA ALA A 263 5.04 -9.27 17.14
C ALA A 263 4.24 -8.07 17.66
N VAL A 264 4.83 -6.88 17.55
CA VAL A 264 4.20 -5.60 17.91
C VAL A 264 4.42 -4.63 16.79
N ILE A 265 3.34 -4.14 16.19
CA ILE A 265 3.34 -3.17 15.12
C ILE A 265 2.66 -1.89 15.61
N GLY A 266 3.30 -0.76 15.49
CA GLY A 266 2.85 0.51 16.05
C GLY A 266 3.58 0.88 17.36
N PRO A 267 3.27 2.07 17.90
CA PRO A 267 2.36 3.05 17.31
C PRO A 267 2.94 3.70 16.04
N LEU A 268 2.04 4.16 15.16
CA LEU A 268 2.38 5.16 14.17
C LEU A 268 2.25 6.53 14.86
N VAL A 269 3.36 7.24 14.91
CA VAL A 269 3.47 8.50 15.61
C VAL A 269 3.48 9.66 14.64
N LEU A 270 2.57 10.58 14.81
CA LEU A 270 2.56 11.90 14.21
C LEU A 270 2.97 12.91 15.29
N PRO A 271 4.20 13.44 15.26
CA PRO A 271 4.73 14.27 16.35
C PRO A 271 3.82 15.45 16.69
N GLY A 272 3.46 15.59 17.96
CA GLY A 272 2.54 16.62 18.44
C GLY A 272 1.05 16.36 18.17
N VAL A 273 0.70 15.23 17.53
CA VAL A 273 -0.69 14.91 17.16
C VAL A 273 -1.16 13.62 17.82
N THR A 274 -0.36 12.56 17.75
CA THR A 274 -0.70 11.25 18.33
C THR A 274 0.17 10.95 19.55
N SER A 275 -0.24 9.95 20.35
CA SER A 275 0.61 9.41 21.40
C SER A 275 1.96 8.97 20.82
N CYS A 276 3.06 9.33 21.47
CA CYS A 276 4.40 9.00 21.01
C CYS A 276 4.98 7.79 21.75
N LEU A 277 6.18 7.35 21.35
CA LEU A 277 6.87 6.23 22.01
C LEU A 277 7.14 6.50 23.49
N ARG A 278 7.45 7.77 23.85
CA ARG A 278 7.64 8.16 25.25
C ARG A 278 6.33 8.11 26.04
N CYS A 279 5.16 8.44 25.45
CA CYS A 279 3.88 8.22 26.11
C CYS A 279 3.70 6.75 26.50
N ALA A 280 4.03 5.84 25.58
CA ALA A 280 3.96 4.41 25.86
C ALA A 280 4.92 3.96 26.97
N ASP A 281 6.11 4.55 27.06
CA ASP A 281 7.05 4.25 28.14
C ASP A 281 6.61 4.83 29.48
N LEU A 282 6.05 6.04 29.51
CA LEU A 282 5.45 6.61 30.72
C LEU A 282 4.30 5.75 31.23
N HIS A 283 3.39 5.29 30.37
CA HIS A 283 2.36 4.34 30.76
C HIS A 283 2.90 2.99 31.26
N ARG A 284 4.11 2.59 30.85
CA ARG A 284 4.80 1.41 31.42
C ARG A 284 5.34 1.74 32.80
N CYS A 285 5.91 2.94 33.00
CA CYS A 285 6.37 3.42 34.31
C CYS A 285 5.24 3.45 35.33
N ASP A 286 4.05 3.91 34.96
CA ASP A 286 2.88 3.94 35.84
C ASP A 286 2.49 2.54 36.34
N ARG A 287 2.65 1.54 35.48
CA ARG A 287 2.34 0.14 35.80
C ARG A 287 3.44 -0.57 36.54
N ASP A 288 4.68 -0.23 36.25
CA ASP A 288 5.88 -0.82 36.82
C ASP A 288 6.95 0.27 37.03
N PRO A 289 7.13 0.77 38.25
CA PRO A 289 8.15 1.77 38.57
C PRO A 289 9.60 1.32 38.25
N ALA A 290 9.85 0.03 38.07
CA ALA A 290 11.15 -0.48 37.67
C ALA A 290 11.40 -0.34 36.16
N TRP A 291 10.39 0.00 35.36
CA TRP A 291 10.49 0.08 33.90
C TRP A 291 11.68 0.92 33.40
N PRO A 292 12.01 2.12 33.91
CA PRO A 292 13.16 2.87 33.44
C PRO A 292 14.48 2.10 33.53
N ARG A 293 14.67 1.37 34.63
CA ARG A 293 15.85 0.51 34.83
C ARG A 293 15.84 -0.69 33.86
N LEU A 294 14.69 -1.30 33.66
CA LEU A 294 14.51 -2.42 32.71
C LEU A 294 14.73 -1.97 31.26
N ALA A 295 14.22 -0.79 30.91
CA ALA A 295 14.38 -0.21 29.57
C ALA A 295 15.87 0.01 29.22
N ILE A 296 16.67 0.55 30.16
CA ILE A 296 18.11 0.73 29.99
C ILE A 296 18.80 -0.64 29.77
N GLN A 297 18.44 -1.65 30.53
CA GLN A 297 19.02 -2.98 30.38
C GLN A 297 18.62 -3.60 29.05
N LEU A 298 17.37 -3.40 28.60
CA LEU A 298 16.91 -3.90 27.30
C LEU A 298 17.62 -3.19 26.13
N ALA A 299 17.80 -1.87 26.21
CA ALA A 299 18.49 -1.09 25.20
C ALA A 299 19.98 -1.46 25.08
N ASN A 300 20.62 -1.81 26.21
CA ASN A 300 22.04 -2.17 26.26
C ASN A 300 22.28 -3.67 26.08
N ARG A 301 21.24 -4.47 25.85
CA ARG A 301 21.45 -5.89 25.56
C ARG A 301 22.30 -6.04 24.30
N PRO A 302 23.35 -6.91 24.35
CA PRO A 302 24.02 -7.30 23.11
C PRO A 302 22.94 -7.76 22.14
N ARG A 303 22.99 -7.29 20.90
CA ARG A 303 22.09 -7.78 19.84
C ARG A 303 22.28 -9.28 19.72
N ARG A 304 21.57 -10.02 20.59
CA ARG A 304 21.44 -11.46 20.42
C ARG A 304 20.67 -11.64 19.12
N ARG A 305 21.10 -12.62 18.31
CA ARG A 305 20.32 -13.12 17.17
C ARG A 305 18.87 -13.18 17.64
N ALA A 306 18.03 -12.34 17.04
CA ALA A 306 16.63 -12.28 17.44
C ALA A 306 16.03 -13.67 17.25
N ILE A 307 15.67 -14.32 18.35
CA ILE A 307 14.89 -15.56 18.29
C ILE A 307 13.52 -15.11 17.80
N SER A 308 13.14 -15.52 16.59
CA SER A 308 11.85 -15.16 16.02
C SER A 308 11.39 -16.20 15.00
N ASP A 309 10.12 -16.53 15.05
CA ASP A 309 9.49 -17.40 14.08
C ASP A 309 9.42 -16.70 12.71
N VAL A 310 9.79 -17.42 11.64
CA VAL A 310 9.83 -16.83 10.28
C VAL A 310 8.44 -16.47 9.77
N SER A 311 7.42 -17.27 10.08
CA SER A 311 6.06 -17.00 9.64
C SER A 311 5.51 -15.74 10.31
N LEU A 312 5.82 -15.55 11.59
CA LEU A 312 5.49 -14.34 12.33
C LEU A 312 6.24 -13.12 11.79
N CYS A 313 7.52 -13.28 11.41
CA CYS A 313 8.30 -12.20 10.80
C CYS A 313 7.68 -11.73 9.47
N VAL A 314 7.32 -12.66 8.58
CA VAL A 314 6.70 -12.34 7.28
C VAL A 314 5.36 -11.65 7.48
N ALA A 315 4.51 -12.20 8.37
CA ALA A 315 3.20 -11.60 8.68
C ALA A 315 3.34 -10.19 9.28
N ALA A 316 4.27 -10.00 10.23
CA ALA A 316 4.54 -8.71 10.85
C ALA A 316 5.11 -7.70 9.84
N ALA A 317 6.01 -8.13 8.96
CA ALA A 317 6.55 -7.26 7.91
C ALA A 317 5.45 -6.79 6.94
N GLY A 318 4.59 -7.71 6.48
CA GLY A 318 3.46 -7.38 5.62
C GLY A 318 2.48 -6.42 6.29
N LEU A 319 2.12 -6.67 7.56
CA LEU A 319 1.22 -5.78 8.30
C LEU A 319 1.86 -4.41 8.54
N THR A 320 3.15 -4.34 8.87
CA THR A 320 3.89 -3.07 9.03
C THR A 320 3.89 -2.27 7.73
N ALA A 321 4.21 -2.91 6.60
CA ALA A 321 4.14 -2.26 5.29
C ALA A 321 2.71 -1.79 4.97
N GLY A 322 1.69 -2.60 5.29
CA GLY A 322 0.28 -2.23 5.12
C GLY A 322 -0.11 -0.98 5.91
N GLN A 323 0.32 -0.86 7.18
CA GLN A 323 0.07 0.33 8.01
C GLN A 323 0.82 1.56 7.48
N ALA A 324 2.06 1.38 7.02
CA ALA A 324 2.85 2.44 6.38
C ALA A 324 2.18 2.93 5.09
N LEU A 325 1.72 2.02 4.23
CA LEU A 325 1.02 2.35 2.99
C LEU A 325 -0.33 3.03 3.27
N ALA A 326 -1.10 2.57 4.26
CA ALA A 326 -2.34 3.23 4.66
C ALA A 326 -2.10 4.71 5.04
N TYR A 327 -1.01 5.00 5.75
CA TYR A 327 -0.60 6.37 6.05
C TYR A 327 -0.22 7.16 4.79
N LEU A 328 0.60 6.60 3.91
CA LEU A 328 1.04 7.27 2.68
C LEU A 328 -0.13 7.53 1.71
N ASP A 329 -1.14 6.66 1.74
CA ASP A 329 -2.38 6.79 0.96
C ASP A 329 -3.37 7.79 1.58
N ARG A 330 -2.99 8.45 2.67
CA ARG A 330 -3.85 9.37 3.44
C ARG A 330 -5.11 8.70 4.01
N GLY A 331 -4.99 7.42 4.33
CA GLY A 331 -6.00 6.67 5.06
C GLY A 331 -5.77 6.76 6.58
N GLU A 332 -6.55 6.00 7.33
CA GLU A 332 -6.47 5.92 8.78
C GLU A 332 -5.82 4.60 9.21
N PRO A 333 -4.48 4.56 9.41
CA PRO A 333 -3.82 3.36 9.91
C PRO A 333 -4.34 2.96 11.29
N GLU A 334 -4.60 1.67 11.50
CA GLU A 334 -5.05 1.12 12.78
C GLU A 334 -4.02 1.32 13.91
N THR A 335 -2.77 1.63 13.55
CA THR A 335 -1.67 1.87 14.49
C THR A 335 -1.59 3.31 15.00
N LEU A 336 -2.49 4.22 14.58
CA LEU A 336 -2.59 5.54 15.17
C LEU A 336 -3.11 5.42 16.62
N ASN A 337 -2.35 5.97 17.55
CA ASN A 337 -2.63 5.84 18.99
C ASN A 337 -2.85 4.38 19.44
N ALA A 338 -2.26 3.41 18.75
CA ALA A 338 -2.43 2.00 19.04
C ALA A 338 -1.26 1.14 18.59
N THR A 339 -1.15 -0.06 19.14
CA THR A 339 -0.32 -1.14 18.63
C THR A 339 -1.21 -2.30 18.18
N LEU A 340 -0.78 -2.99 17.13
CA LEU A 340 -1.31 -4.27 16.69
C LEU A 340 -0.35 -5.36 17.18
N GLU A 341 -0.86 -6.33 17.90
CA GLU A 341 -0.04 -7.32 18.61
C GLU A 341 -0.48 -8.73 18.24
N TRP A 342 0.48 -9.57 17.86
CA TRP A 342 0.32 -11.01 17.75
C TRP A 342 1.12 -11.73 18.82
N GLN A 343 0.56 -12.84 19.31
CA GLN A 343 1.21 -13.78 20.18
C GLN A 343 0.96 -15.20 19.69
N LEU A 344 2.03 -15.93 19.37
CA LEU A 344 1.90 -17.35 19.05
C LEU A 344 1.58 -18.16 20.32
N PRO A 345 0.86 -19.27 20.22
CA PRO A 345 0.37 -19.89 18.97
C PRO A 345 -1.03 -19.45 18.52
N ASP A 346 -1.70 -18.52 19.22
CA ASP A 346 -3.11 -18.25 18.97
C ASP A 346 -3.39 -17.42 17.69
N TRP A 347 -2.38 -16.76 17.13
CA TRP A 347 -2.47 -15.92 15.94
C TRP A 347 -3.55 -14.83 15.97
N ARG A 348 -4.10 -14.51 17.16
CA ARG A 348 -5.10 -13.46 17.29
C ARG A 348 -4.43 -12.11 17.22
N LEU A 349 -4.87 -11.30 16.26
CA LEU A 349 -4.47 -9.91 16.18
C LEU A 349 -5.23 -9.12 17.23
N ARG A 350 -4.51 -8.50 18.17
CA ARG A 350 -5.05 -7.67 19.23
C ARG A 350 -4.65 -6.23 18.99
N ARG A 351 -5.60 -5.32 19.05
CA ARG A 351 -5.35 -3.88 19.01
C ARG A 351 -5.29 -3.35 20.43
N ARG A 352 -4.16 -2.76 20.81
CA ARG A 352 -3.98 -2.11 22.10
C ARG A 352 -3.89 -0.61 21.92
N GLN A 353 -4.82 0.13 22.55
CA GLN A 353 -4.83 1.58 22.48
C GLN A 353 -3.79 2.19 23.42
N TRP A 354 -3.18 3.28 22.98
CA TRP A 354 -2.26 4.12 23.72
C TRP A 354 -2.74 5.56 23.65
N VAL A 355 -3.17 6.12 24.77
CA VAL A 355 -3.50 7.54 24.86
C VAL A 355 -2.24 8.38 25.08
N SER A 356 -2.30 9.67 24.76
CA SER A 356 -1.24 10.60 25.13
C SER A 356 -1.10 10.68 26.64
N HIS A 357 0.12 10.56 27.15
CA HIS A 357 0.38 10.61 28.58
C HIS A 357 0.44 12.08 29.05
N HIS A 358 -0.15 12.39 30.19
CA HIS A 358 -0.23 13.77 30.71
C HIS A 358 1.13 14.37 31.06
N ASP A 359 2.08 13.55 31.53
CA ASP A 359 3.46 13.97 31.83
C ASP A 359 4.39 13.93 30.62
N CYS A 360 3.85 13.70 29.41
CA CYS A 360 4.67 13.69 28.21
C CYS A 360 4.70 15.07 27.55
N ASP A 361 5.89 15.58 27.32
CA ASP A 361 6.15 16.86 26.65
C ASP A 361 5.99 16.82 25.11
N CYS A 362 5.44 15.73 24.54
CA CYS A 362 5.26 15.59 23.10
C CYS A 362 4.21 16.52 22.48
N GLY A 363 3.41 17.23 23.30
CA GLY A 363 2.38 18.17 22.85
C GLY A 363 1.05 17.54 22.45
N ALA A 364 0.97 16.23 22.33
CA ALA A 364 -0.27 15.55 21.90
C ALA A 364 -1.39 15.62 22.96
N ALA A 365 -1.06 15.59 24.26
CA ALA A 365 -2.01 15.73 25.35
C ALA A 365 -2.64 17.13 25.40
N THR A 366 -1.82 18.16 25.22
CA THR A 366 -2.27 19.56 25.18
C THR A 366 -3.24 19.81 24.04
N ARG A 367 -2.93 19.31 22.85
CA ARG A 367 -3.77 19.44 21.65
C ARG A 367 -5.15 18.78 21.82
N LEU A 368 -5.20 17.63 22.49
CA LEU A 368 -6.47 16.95 22.79
C LEU A 368 -7.32 17.78 23.78
N ALA A 369 -6.69 18.40 24.79
CA ALA A 369 -7.36 19.27 25.75
C ALA A 369 -7.94 20.55 25.10
N GLU A 370 -7.29 21.06 24.06
CA GLU A 370 -7.71 22.23 23.28
C GLU A 370 -8.80 21.91 22.23
N GLY A 371 -9.31 20.69 22.16
CA GLY A 371 -10.36 20.28 21.22
C GLY A 371 -9.92 20.18 19.75
N GLY A 372 -8.62 20.08 19.51
CA GLY A 372 -8.05 19.93 18.17
C GLY A 372 -8.53 18.66 17.49
N ARG A 373 -9.27 18.79 16.38
CA ARG A 373 -9.57 17.66 15.49
C ARG A 373 -8.30 17.24 14.75
N MET A 374 -8.13 15.94 14.55
CA MET A 374 -7.09 15.45 13.66
C MET A 374 -7.43 15.89 12.23
N ALA A 375 -6.72 16.90 11.73
CA ALA A 375 -6.75 17.24 10.30
C ALA A 375 -5.54 16.56 9.65
N TRP A 376 -5.82 15.68 8.70
CA TRP A 376 -4.85 14.95 7.89
C TRP A 376 -4.41 15.74 6.67
#